data_b4aac044c0fc430ae420f14e79de775d
#
_entry.id   b4aac044c0fc430ae420f14e79de775d
#
_cell.length_a   1.000
_cell.length_b   1.000
_cell.length_c   1.000
_cell.angle_alpha   90.00
_cell.angle_beta   90.00
_cell.angle_gamma   90.00
#
_symmetry.space_group_name_H-M   'P 1'
#
loop_
_entity.id
_entity.type
_entity.pdbx_description
1 polymer ?
#
loop_
_entity_poly.entity_id
_entity_poly.type
_entity_poly.pdbx_seq_one_letter_code
_entity_poly.pdbx_strand_id
1 'polypeptide(L)'
;MDVDLNKWHRCKIDKEDFKKLCEKSDREGFKHMFIFFGSLFLFGYLAWMTWGSWWSFIFFLIYGNIYSCSDALWHETGHKTAFRSKFWNQFFYQISSFMNNFEPVRWRWSHYKHHGHTAYAEPLDFEIVIRKPTDLIFFFSLFVPFGGVLFFHKSLQMETIKHAIGITTEVMEHCIPEKERSKCRNSARIHVGIWIIVIVSSILYQSWLPMLYLILPKFYGNTLQVLFGLTQHAGLYEDIKDHRYSTRTVYLNPVFSFLYWQMEYHIEHHMYPNVPSHNLPLSLIHISEPTRQAEISYA
;
A
#
# COMPACT_ATOMS: atom_id res chain seq x y z
N MET A 1 26.23 21.59 1.16
CA MET A 1 25.32 21.82 2.31
C MET A 1 25.53 20.67 3.28
N ASP A 2 25.92 20.97 4.53
CA ASP A 2 25.99 19.93 5.56
C ASP A 2 24.58 19.43 5.86
N VAL A 3 24.29 18.20 5.49
CA VAL A 3 23.02 17.52 5.81
C VAL A 3 23.12 17.12 7.28
N ASP A 4 22.25 17.70 8.13
CA ASP A 4 22.13 17.27 9.53
C ASP A 4 21.41 15.91 9.57
N LEU A 5 22.17 14.83 9.59
CA LEU A 5 21.68 13.45 9.62
C LEU A 5 20.90 13.10 10.91
N ASN A 6 20.84 14.01 11.88
CA ASN A 6 20.12 13.78 13.14
C ASN A 6 18.65 14.22 13.10
N LYS A 7 18.23 14.96 12.06
CA LYS A 7 16.87 15.45 11.90
C LYS A 7 16.33 15.15 10.50
N TRP A 8 15.07 14.81 10.41
CA TRP A 8 14.40 14.66 9.13
C TRP A 8 14.43 15.98 8.36
N HIS A 9 14.97 15.95 7.15
CA HIS A 9 14.94 17.08 6.24
C HIS A 9 13.49 17.40 5.85
N ARG A 10 13.15 18.70 5.88
CA ARG A 10 11.86 19.22 5.40
C ARG A 10 12.09 20.49 4.60
N CYS A 11 11.56 20.53 3.38
CA CYS A 11 11.53 21.74 2.59
C CYS A 11 10.61 22.79 3.24
N LYS A 12 10.99 24.05 3.16
CA LYS A 12 10.12 25.14 3.64
C LYS A 12 9.06 25.42 2.58
N ILE A 13 7.80 25.28 2.95
CA ILE A 13 6.64 25.65 2.13
C ILE A 13 5.97 26.84 2.82
N ASP A 14 5.52 27.82 2.04
CA ASP A 14 4.73 28.93 2.59
C ASP A 14 3.49 28.40 3.32
N LYS A 15 3.11 29.04 4.39
CA LYS A 15 2.02 28.59 5.27
C LYS A 15 0.67 28.52 4.56
N GLU A 16 0.37 29.49 3.69
CA GLU A 16 -0.90 29.52 2.96
C GLU A 16 -0.92 28.46 1.86
N ASP A 17 0.20 28.24 1.18
CA ASP A 17 0.31 27.21 0.15
C ASP A 17 0.28 25.82 0.79
N PHE A 18 0.95 25.60 1.92
CA PHE A 18 0.87 24.34 2.65
C PHE A 18 -0.56 24.03 3.12
N LYS A 19 -1.30 25.05 3.55
CA LYS A 19 -2.71 24.88 3.93
C LYS A 19 -3.57 24.44 2.74
N LYS A 20 -3.36 25.04 1.55
CA LYS A 20 -4.05 24.62 0.32
C LYS A 20 -3.69 23.20 -0.08
N LEU A 21 -2.39 22.84 -0.02
CA LEU A 21 -1.93 21.48 -0.30
C LEU A 21 -2.59 20.43 0.60
N CYS A 22 -2.85 20.77 1.86
CA CYS A 22 -3.51 19.87 2.82
C CYS A 22 -5.04 19.82 2.71
N GLU A 23 -5.66 20.52 1.75
CA GLU A 23 -7.11 20.49 1.59
C GLU A 23 -7.61 19.14 1.08
N LYS A 24 -8.48 18.51 1.87
CA LYS A 24 -9.08 17.20 1.57
C LYS A 24 -10.42 17.37 0.86
N SER A 25 -10.75 16.46 -0.05
CA SER A 25 -11.95 16.50 -0.85
C SER A 25 -12.69 15.18 -0.87
N ASP A 26 -13.96 15.16 -0.40
CA ASP A 26 -14.81 13.98 -0.57
C ASP A 26 -15.12 13.73 -2.05
N ARG A 27 -15.25 14.78 -2.86
CA ARG A 27 -15.52 14.68 -4.30
C ARG A 27 -14.41 13.93 -5.04
N GLU A 28 -13.14 14.31 -4.82
CA GLU A 28 -11.99 13.64 -5.48
C GLU A 28 -11.85 12.21 -4.98
N GLY A 29 -12.04 11.98 -3.67
CA GLY A 29 -12.07 10.63 -3.11
C GLY A 29 -13.13 9.75 -3.76
N PHE A 30 -14.40 10.21 -3.84
CA PHE A 30 -15.47 9.42 -4.48
C PHE A 30 -15.28 9.25 -5.98
N LYS A 31 -14.77 10.26 -6.69
CA LYS A 31 -14.42 10.12 -8.11
C LYS A 31 -13.43 8.98 -8.31
N HIS A 32 -12.39 8.94 -7.51
CA HIS A 32 -11.38 7.87 -7.57
C HIS A 32 -12.02 6.51 -7.25
N MET A 33 -12.79 6.40 -6.16
CA MET A 33 -13.50 5.18 -5.78
C MET A 33 -14.41 4.66 -6.87
N PHE A 34 -15.21 5.54 -7.46
CA PHE A 34 -16.15 5.15 -8.52
C PHE A 34 -15.44 4.53 -9.73
N ILE A 35 -14.33 5.13 -10.18
CA ILE A 35 -13.54 4.60 -11.30
C ILE A 35 -12.84 3.29 -10.88
N PHE A 36 -12.24 3.24 -9.69
CA PHE A 36 -11.53 2.06 -9.21
C PHE A 36 -12.46 0.84 -9.07
N PHE A 37 -13.55 0.97 -8.31
CA PHE A 37 -14.50 -0.13 -8.13
C PHE A 37 -15.32 -0.41 -9.40
N GLY A 38 -15.59 0.60 -10.23
CA GLY A 38 -16.19 0.42 -11.55
C GLY A 38 -15.31 -0.43 -12.48
N SER A 39 -13.99 -0.20 -12.45
CA SER A 39 -13.04 -1.02 -13.21
C SER A 39 -12.99 -2.45 -12.68
N LEU A 40 -12.99 -2.65 -11.36
CA LEU A 40 -13.07 -3.98 -10.76
C LEU A 40 -14.36 -4.69 -11.15
N PHE A 41 -15.50 -4.00 -11.09
CA PHE A 41 -16.77 -4.56 -11.52
C PHE A 41 -16.75 -4.96 -13.00
N LEU A 42 -16.24 -4.08 -13.87
CA LEU A 42 -16.16 -4.35 -15.31
C LEU A 42 -15.32 -5.61 -15.60
N PHE A 43 -14.09 -5.65 -15.12
CA PHE A 43 -13.20 -6.78 -15.42
C PHE A 43 -13.61 -8.06 -14.69
N GLY A 44 -14.20 -7.93 -13.49
CA GLY A 44 -14.80 -9.06 -12.79
C GLY A 44 -16.01 -9.63 -13.55
N TYR A 45 -16.88 -8.77 -14.09
CA TYR A 45 -18.02 -9.18 -14.91
C TYR A 45 -17.57 -9.84 -16.21
N LEU A 46 -16.56 -9.28 -16.91
CA LEU A 46 -15.99 -9.89 -18.11
C LEU A 46 -15.37 -11.25 -17.82
N ALA A 47 -14.66 -11.40 -16.70
CA ALA A 47 -14.11 -12.67 -16.27
C ALA A 47 -15.19 -13.74 -16.03
N TRP A 48 -16.31 -13.33 -15.43
CA TRP A 48 -17.46 -14.21 -15.21
C TRP A 48 -18.15 -14.59 -16.51
N MET A 49 -18.43 -13.61 -17.39
CA MET A 49 -19.10 -13.85 -18.68
C MET A 49 -18.32 -14.77 -19.62
N THR A 50 -17.00 -14.77 -19.49
CA THR A 50 -16.11 -15.59 -20.32
C THR A 50 -15.62 -16.85 -19.59
N TRP A 51 -16.26 -17.22 -18.45
CA TRP A 51 -15.86 -18.34 -17.61
C TRP A 51 -15.67 -19.64 -18.43
N GLY A 52 -14.56 -20.33 -18.20
CA GLY A 52 -14.17 -21.55 -18.93
C GLY A 52 -13.41 -21.29 -20.24
N SER A 53 -13.20 -20.03 -20.64
CA SER A 53 -12.39 -19.69 -21.81
C SER A 53 -11.05 -19.05 -21.41
N TRP A 54 -10.09 -18.95 -22.37
CA TRP A 54 -8.83 -18.22 -22.18
C TRP A 54 -9.02 -16.74 -21.86
N TRP A 55 -10.11 -16.12 -22.31
CA TRP A 55 -10.46 -14.74 -22.00
C TRP A 55 -10.73 -14.55 -20.52
N SER A 56 -11.35 -15.54 -19.87
CA SER A 56 -11.56 -15.49 -18.42
C SER A 56 -10.23 -15.37 -17.67
N PHE A 57 -9.21 -16.14 -18.07
CA PHE A 57 -7.87 -16.03 -17.47
C PHE A 57 -7.29 -14.62 -17.63
N ILE A 58 -7.36 -14.03 -18.83
CA ILE A 58 -6.88 -12.66 -19.10
C ILE A 58 -7.62 -11.64 -18.23
N PHE A 59 -8.95 -11.71 -18.19
CA PHE A 59 -9.75 -10.77 -17.39
C PHE A 59 -9.52 -10.93 -15.88
N PHE A 60 -9.31 -12.16 -15.38
CA PHE A 60 -8.89 -12.34 -13.99
C PHE A 60 -7.51 -11.76 -13.71
N LEU A 61 -6.54 -11.89 -14.60
CA LEU A 61 -5.23 -11.25 -14.41
C LEU A 61 -5.36 -9.71 -14.33
N ILE A 62 -6.16 -9.11 -15.19
CA ILE A 62 -6.42 -7.66 -15.15
C ILE A 62 -7.13 -7.29 -13.85
N TYR A 63 -8.21 -8.01 -13.51
CA TYR A 63 -8.95 -7.83 -12.26
C TYR A 63 -8.04 -7.92 -11.04
N GLY A 64 -7.21 -8.95 -10.95
CA GLY A 64 -6.29 -9.16 -9.84
C GLY A 64 -5.24 -8.07 -9.70
N ASN A 65 -4.69 -7.57 -10.82
CA ASN A 65 -3.76 -6.44 -10.80
C ASN A 65 -4.43 -5.15 -10.31
N ILE A 66 -5.64 -4.83 -10.80
CA ILE A 66 -6.40 -3.69 -10.29
C ILE A 66 -6.75 -3.89 -8.81
N TYR A 67 -7.22 -5.08 -8.43
CA TYR A 67 -7.55 -5.42 -7.04
C TYR A 67 -6.34 -5.22 -6.11
N SER A 68 -5.16 -5.64 -6.51
CA SER A 68 -3.93 -5.52 -5.73
C SER A 68 -3.47 -4.08 -5.57
N CYS A 69 -3.82 -3.18 -6.51
CA CYS A 69 -3.60 -1.73 -6.37
C CYS A 69 -4.48 -1.09 -5.26
N SER A 70 -5.40 -1.84 -4.63
CA SER A 70 -6.04 -1.41 -3.38
C SER A 70 -5.05 -1.15 -2.23
N ASP A 71 -3.79 -1.54 -2.39
CA ASP A 71 -2.67 -1.18 -1.52
C ASP A 71 -2.50 0.34 -1.40
N ALA A 72 -2.49 1.04 -2.54
CA ALA A 72 -2.40 2.49 -2.56
C ALA A 72 -3.66 3.17 -1.97
N LEU A 73 -4.85 2.59 -2.19
CA LEU A 73 -6.09 3.01 -1.53
C LEU A 73 -6.02 2.82 0.00
N TRP A 74 -5.51 1.65 0.44
CA TRP A 74 -5.30 1.37 1.84
C TRP A 74 -4.36 2.41 2.47
N HIS A 75 -3.24 2.70 1.80
CA HIS A 75 -2.24 3.65 2.22
C HIS A 75 -2.83 5.06 2.42
N GLU A 76 -3.49 5.60 1.40
CA GLU A 76 -4.08 6.94 1.41
C GLU A 76 -5.20 7.09 2.46
N THR A 77 -6.08 6.08 2.58
CA THR A 77 -7.13 6.08 3.61
C THR A 77 -6.57 5.85 5.02
N GLY A 78 -5.45 5.14 5.14
CA GLY A 78 -4.69 4.96 6.38
C GLY A 78 -4.19 6.28 6.95
N HIS A 79 -3.67 7.19 6.10
CA HIS A 79 -3.31 8.57 6.42
C HIS A 79 -4.53 9.48 6.66
N LYS A 80 -5.74 9.03 6.35
CA LYS A 80 -6.99 9.81 6.45
C LYS A 80 -6.99 11.04 5.54
N THR A 81 -6.40 10.92 4.37
CA THR A 81 -6.22 11.99 3.39
C THR A 81 -7.10 11.82 2.15
N ALA A 82 -7.55 10.60 1.83
CA ALA A 82 -8.42 10.30 0.69
C ALA A 82 -9.75 11.08 0.71
N PHE A 83 -10.30 11.34 1.90
CA PHE A 83 -11.57 12.03 2.11
C PHE A 83 -11.45 13.09 3.20
N ARG A 84 -12.29 14.13 3.10
CA ARG A 84 -12.52 15.06 4.22
C ARG A 84 -13.21 14.34 5.37
N SER A 85 -14.18 13.49 5.08
CA SER A 85 -14.93 12.68 6.04
C SER A 85 -14.06 11.61 6.71
N LYS A 86 -14.04 11.62 8.06
CA LYS A 86 -13.36 10.57 8.84
C LYS A 86 -14.02 9.20 8.65
N PHE A 87 -15.36 9.18 8.49
CA PHE A 87 -16.13 7.95 8.27
C PHE A 87 -15.71 7.26 6.97
N TRP A 88 -15.65 8.00 5.85
CA TRP A 88 -15.29 7.43 4.55
C TRP A 88 -13.84 6.96 4.50
N ASN A 89 -12.90 7.68 5.10
CA ASN A 89 -11.53 7.19 5.26
C ASN A 89 -11.49 5.85 6.01
N GLN A 90 -12.21 5.74 7.14
CA GLN A 90 -12.21 4.50 7.92
C GLN A 90 -12.93 3.36 7.20
N PHE A 91 -14.05 3.63 6.54
CA PHE A 91 -14.82 2.63 5.78
C PHE A 91 -13.99 2.01 4.65
N PHE A 92 -13.41 2.84 3.79
CA PHE A 92 -12.57 2.34 2.69
C PHE A 92 -11.24 1.77 3.17
N TYR A 93 -10.71 2.24 4.29
CA TYR A 93 -9.54 1.63 4.93
C TYR A 93 -9.78 0.16 5.32
N GLN A 94 -10.95 -0.16 5.88
CA GLN A 94 -11.29 -1.55 6.22
C GLN A 94 -11.46 -2.41 4.97
N ILE A 95 -12.13 -1.90 3.94
CA ILE A 95 -12.32 -2.62 2.66
C ILE A 95 -10.95 -2.91 2.01
N SER A 96 -10.12 -1.89 1.85
CA SER A 96 -8.81 -2.04 1.22
C SER A 96 -7.84 -2.90 2.05
N SER A 97 -7.92 -2.85 3.37
CA SER A 97 -7.18 -3.75 4.25
C SER A 97 -7.55 -5.21 3.99
N PHE A 98 -8.86 -5.50 3.87
CA PHE A 98 -9.32 -6.85 3.51
C PHE A 98 -8.84 -7.25 2.11
N MET A 99 -8.98 -6.38 1.11
CA MET A 99 -8.51 -6.65 -0.26
C MET A 99 -7.00 -6.95 -0.31
N ASN A 100 -6.20 -6.28 0.51
CA ASN A 100 -4.76 -6.54 0.60
C ASN A 100 -4.39 -7.73 1.48
N ASN A 101 -5.36 -8.33 2.16
CA ASN A 101 -5.13 -9.32 3.21
C ASN A 101 -4.23 -8.77 4.35
N PHE A 102 -4.31 -7.47 4.61
CA PHE A 102 -3.57 -6.78 5.67
C PHE A 102 -4.45 -6.59 6.90
N GLU A 103 -3.94 -6.94 8.05
CA GLU A 103 -4.64 -6.64 9.29
C GLU A 103 -4.52 -5.13 9.58
N PRO A 104 -5.66 -4.38 9.65
CA PRO A 104 -5.64 -2.91 9.61
C PRO A 104 -4.97 -2.26 10.84
N VAL A 105 -5.00 -2.87 12.02
CA VAL A 105 -4.38 -2.31 13.22
C VAL A 105 -2.86 -2.45 13.13
N ARG A 106 -2.38 -3.64 12.77
CA ARG A 106 -0.96 -3.92 12.55
C ARG A 106 -0.35 -2.94 11.55
N TRP A 107 -0.99 -2.79 10.39
CA TRP A 107 -0.46 -1.96 9.31
C TRP A 107 -0.46 -0.48 9.66
N ARG A 108 -1.47 0.02 10.33
CA ARG A 108 -1.49 1.42 10.75
C ARG A 108 -0.30 1.74 11.66
N TRP A 109 0.02 0.86 12.61
CA TRP A 109 1.12 1.09 13.53
C TRP A 109 2.50 0.90 12.88
N SER A 110 2.68 -0.15 12.06
CA SER A 110 3.95 -0.33 11.35
C SER A 110 4.21 0.80 10.37
N HIS A 111 3.17 1.26 9.67
CA HIS A 111 3.28 2.35 8.70
C HIS A 111 3.60 3.70 9.35
N TYR A 112 3.02 4.01 10.52
CA TYR A 112 3.45 5.18 11.28
C TYR A 112 4.91 5.10 11.69
N LYS A 113 5.36 3.91 12.06
CA LYS A 113 6.76 3.69 12.43
C LYS A 113 7.68 3.81 11.21
N HIS A 114 7.26 3.30 10.06
CA HIS A 114 7.94 3.44 8.78
C HIS A 114 8.16 4.91 8.40
N HIS A 115 7.17 5.78 8.48
CA HIS A 115 7.34 7.22 8.25
C HIS A 115 8.32 7.89 9.22
N GLY A 116 8.40 7.41 10.45
CA GLY A 116 9.36 7.89 11.44
C GLY A 116 10.78 7.32 11.31
N HIS A 117 10.93 6.20 10.60
CA HIS A 117 12.18 5.43 10.49
C HIS A 117 12.33 4.83 9.09
N THR A 118 11.97 5.58 8.06
CA THR A 118 11.96 5.12 6.67
C THR A 118 13.31 4.52 6.27
N ALA A 119 13.28 3.27 5.79
CA ALA A 119 14.43 2.48 5.39
C ALA A 119 15.48 2.23 6.51
N TYR A 120 15.09 2.32 7.77
CA TYR A 120 15.94 1.85 8.88
C TYR A 120 15.90 0.34 8.99
N ALA A 121 16.95 -0.26 9.57
CA ALA A 121 16.98 -1.68 9.84
C ALA A 121 15.91 -2.10 10.86
N GLU A 122 15.44 -3.36 10.78
CA GLU A 122 14.59 -3.93 11.83
C GLU A 122 15.26 -3.88 13.21
N PRO A 123 14.53 -3.64 14.29
CA PRO A 123 13.06 -3.57 14.39
C PRO A 123 12.47 -2.16 14.23
N LEU A 124 13.13 -1.26 13.53
CA LEU A 124 12.68 0.12 13.35
C LEU A 124 11.71 0.25 12.16
N ASP A 125 12.02 -0.41 11.05
CA ASP A 125 11.15 -0.44 9.86
C ASP A 125 10.90 -1.88 9.40
N PHE A 126 9.62 -2.28 9.30
CA PHE A 126 9.17 -3.61 8.85
C PHE A 126 8.56 -3.60 7.44
N GLU A 127 8.63 -2.47 6.71
CA GLU A 127 8.03 -2.36 5.38
C GLU A 127 9.02 -2.62 4.24
N ILE A 128 10.32 -2.59 4.51
CA ILE A 128 11.35 -2.90 3.53
C ILE A 128 11.50 -4.42 3.40
N VAL A 129 11.10 -4.95 2.26
CA VAL A 129 11.00 -6.40 2.02
C VAL A 129 12.35 -7.04 1.66
N ILE A 130 13.25 -6.29 0.99
CA ILE A 130 14.51 -6.81 0.48
C ILE A 130 15.64 -6.28 1.35
N ARG A 131 16.16 -7.14 2.24
CA ARG A 131 17.30 -6.81 3.10
C ARG A 131 18.50 -7.74 2.91
N LYS A 132 18.27 -8.94 2.39
CA LYS A 132 19.27 -9.97 2.16
C LYS A 132 19.18 -10.49 0.73
N PRO A 133 20.29 -10.94 0.11
CA PRO A 133 20.25 -11.52 -1.23
C PRO A 133 19.23 -12.66 -1.39
N THR A 134 18.99 -13.44 -0.33
CA THR A 134 17.99 -14.52 -0.32
C THR A 134 16.55 -14.02 -0.43
N ASP A 135 16.28 -12.77 -0.07
CA ASP A 135 14.93 -12.19 -0.18
C ASP A 135 14.55 -11.90 -1.63
N LEU A 136 15.54 -11.82 -2.53
CA LEU A 136 15.29 -11.66 -3.97
C LEU A 136 14.49 -12.83 -4.55
N ILE A 137 14.71 -14.07 -4.09
CA ILE A 137 13.96 -15.24 -4.56
C ILE A 137 12.47 -15.09 -4.17
N PHE A 138 12.19 -14.72 -2.92
CA PHE A 138 10.84 -14.44 -2.47
C PHE A 138 10.25 -13.27 -3.27
N PHE A 139 10.98 -12.18 -3.41
CA PHE A 139 10.55 -10.99 -4.12
C PHE A 139 10.18 -11.30 -5.58
N PHE A 140 11.06 -11.98 -6.33
CA PHE A 140 10.78 -12.35 -7.73
C PHE A 140 9.61 -13.33 -7.85
N SER A 141 9.37 -14.18 -6.85
CA SER A 141 8.20 -15.06 -6.85
C SER A 141 6.88 -14.30 -6.88
N LEU A 142 6.84 -13.07 -6.33
CA LEU A 142 5.63 -12.23 -6.29
C LEU A 142 5.19 -11.72 -7.67
N PHE A 143 6.08 -11.74 -8.67
CA PHE A 143 5.73 -11.39 -10.06
C PHE A 143 5.03 -12.52 -10.81
N VAL A 144 5.14 -13.73 -10.32
CA VAL A 144 4.54 -14.92 -10.95
C VAL A 144 3.19 -15.18 -10.27
N PRO A 145 2.08 -15.34 -11.03
CA PRO A 145 0.80 -15.72 -10.44
C PRO A 145 0.96 -16.93 -9.51
N PHE A 146 0.47 -16.78 -8.29
CA PHE A 146 0.60 -17.76 -7.20
C PHE A 146 2.03 -18.07 -6.70
N GLY A 147 3.07 -17.46 -7.26
CA GLY A 147 4.47 -17.72 -6.84
C GLY A 147 4.72 -17.40 -5.37
N GLY A 148 4.10 -16.36 -4.84
CA GLY A 148 4.17 -15.99 -3.42
C GLY A 148 3.66 -17.08 -2.46
N VAL A 149 2.84 -18.02 -2.93
CA VAL A 149 2.33 -19.14 -2.09
C VAL A 149 3.46 -20.05 -1.62
N LEU A 150 4.54 -20.19 -2.39
CA LEU A 150 5.73 -20.95 -2.00
C LEU A 150 6.38 -20.43 -0.72
N PHE A 151 6.17 -19.16 -0.42
CA PHE A 151 6.69 -18.45 0.75
C PHE A 151 5.60 -18.02 1.73
N PHE A 152 4.46 -18.72 1.72
CA PHE A 152 3.31 -18.36 2.56
C PHE A 152 3.66 -18.19 4.03
N HIS A 153 4.63 -18.95 4.55
CA HIS A 153 5.10 -18.84 5.92
C HIS A 153 5.71 -17.46 6.28
N LYS A 154 6.19 -16.71 5.26
CA LYS A 154 6.71 -15.33 5.39
C LYS A 154 5.65 -14.27 5.07
N SER A 155 4.45 -14.68 4.68
CA SER A 155 3.41 -13.77 4.20
C SER A 155 2.71 -13.04 5.34
N LEU A 156 2.11 -11.91 4.99
CA LEU A 156 1.28 -11.13 5.90
C LEU A 156 0.00 -11.87 6.31
N GLN A 157 -0.47 -12.77 5.45
CA GLN A 157 -1.59 -13.66 5.77
C GLN A 157 -1.22 -14.60 6.91
N MET A 158 -0.03 -15.20 6.88
CA MET A 158 0.47 -16.05 7.98
C MET A 158 0.66 -15.24 9.27
N GLU A 159 1.16 -14.00 9.16
CA GLU A 159 1.25 -13.08 10.30
C GLU A 159 -0.14 -12.80 10.90
N THR A 160 -1.14 -12.51 10.06
CA THR A 160 -2.53 -12.30 10.48
C THR A 160 -3.10 -13.54 11.18
N ILE A 161 -2.83 -14.75 10.66
CA ILE A 161 -3.24 -16.02 11.32
C ILE A 161 -2.58 -16.15 12.70
N LYS A 162 -1.28 -15.87 12.82
CA LYS A 162 -0.56 -15.89 14.11
C LYS A 162 -1.21 -14.94 15.13
N HIS A 163 -1.51 -13.71 14.71
CA HIS A 163 -2.21 -12.74 15.58
C HIS A 163 -3.61 -13.24 16.00
N ALA A 164 -4.37 -13.83 15.07
CA ALA A 164 -5.72 -14.34 15.37
C ALA A 164 -5.72 -15.44 16.44
N ILE A 165 -4.74 -16.34 16.44
CA ILE A 165 -4.57 -17.40 17.43
C ILE A 165 -3.82 -16.95 18.69
N GLY A 166 -3.46 -15.66 18.80
CA GLY A 166 -2.90 -15.05 19.99
C GLY A 166 -1.38 -14.97 20.06
N ILE A 167 -0.66 -15.40 19.02
CA ILE A 167 0.81 -15.30 18.96
C ILE A 167 1.19 -13.83 18.80
N THR A 168 2.14 -13.36 19.61
CA THR A 168 2.78 -12.05 19.46
C THR A 168 3.96 -12.20 18.51
N THR A 169 3.93 -11.47 17.40
CA THR A 169 5.02 -11.41 16.43
C THR A 169 5.95 -10.24 16.75
N GLU A 170 7.14 -10.22 16.18
CA GLU A 170 8.12 -9.17 16.36
C GLU A 170 7.56 -7.78 15.95
N VAL A 171 6.84 -7.71 14.83
CA VAL A 171 6.17 -6.46 14.43
C VAL A 171 5.11 -6.01 15.43
N MET A 172 4.36 -6.94 16.02
CA MET A 172 3.38 -6.59 17.08
C MET A 172 4.09 -6.05 18.32
N GLU A 173 5.22 -6.64 18.70
CA GLU A 173 5.98 -6.24 19.88
C GLU A 173 6.58 -4.84 19.71
N HIS A 174 7.19 -4.58 18.55
CA HIS A 174 7.95 -3.35 18.31
C HIS A 174 7.13 -2.18 17.74
N CYS A 175 6.04 -2.46 17.03
CA CYS A 175 5.23 -1.41 16.41
C CYS A 175 3.94 -1.12 17.16
N ILE A 176 3.29 -2.12 17.76
CA ILE A 176 1.94 -1.97 18.32
C ILE A 176 2.00 -1.71 19.82
N PRO A 177 1.51 -0.55 20.32
CA PRO A 177 1.41 -0.30 21.73
C PRO A 177 0.62 -1.41 22.46
N GLU A 178 1.04 -1.80 23.64
CA GLU A 178 0.45 -2.91 24.38
C GLU A 178 -1.07 -2.83 24.51
N LYS A 179 -1.58 -1.62 24.80
CA LYS A 179 -3.02 -1.34 24.89
C LYS A 179 -3.81 -1.57 23.58
N GLU A 180 -3.13 -1.58 22.42
CA GLU A 180 -3.75 -1.77 21.11
C GLU A 180 -3.61 -3.23 20.60
N ARG A 181 -2.77 -4.06 21.24
CA ARG A 181 -2.52 -5.44 20.81
C ARG A 181 -3.77 -6.32 20.83
N SER A 182 -4.67 -6.10 21.79
CA SER A 182 -5.96 -6.82 21.80
C SER A 182 -6.85 -6.46 20.62
N LYS A 183 -6.85 -5.20 20.19
CA LYS A 183 -7.59 -4.77 19.00
C LYS A 183 -7.00 -5.40 17.74
N CYS A 184 -5.67 -5.48 17.63
CA CYS A 184 -4.99 -6.16 16.53
C CYS A 184 -5.41 -7.64 16.44
N ARG A 185 -5.35 -8.38 17.57
CA ARG A 185 -5.79 -9.78 17.61
C ARG A 185 -7.25 -9.97 17.24
N ASN A 186 -8.14 -9.10 17.71
CA ASN A 186 -9.56 -9.17 17.36
C ASN A 186 -9.82 -8.85 15.88
N SER A 187 -9.15 -7.85 15.33
CA SER A 187 -9.20 -7.52 13.92
C SER A 187 -8.66 -8.67 13.05
N ALA A 188 -7.56 -9.30 13.45
CA ALA A 188 -7.02 -10.49 12.78
C ALA A 188 -8.01 -11.66 12.79
N ARG A 189 -8.72 -11.90 13.92
CA ARG A 189 -9.78 -12.93 13.99
C ARG A 189 -10.93 -12.66 13.03
N ILE A 190 -11.33 -11.38 12.88
CA ILE A 190 -12.37 -10.99 11.93
C ILE A 190 -11.90 -11.30 10.50
N HIS A 191 -10.66 -10.93 10.12
CA HIS A 191 -10.11 -11.23 8.79
C HIS A 191 -10.06 -12.72 8.50
N VAL A 192 -9.51 -13.52 9.43
CA VAL A 192 -9.46 -14.97 9.31
C VAL A 192 -10.87 -15.57 9.24
N GLY A 193 -11.82 -15.06 10.04
CA GLY A 193 -13.21 -15.46 9.98
C GLY A 193 -13.86 -15.22 8.62
N ILE A 194 -13.60 -14.05 7.99
CA ILE A 194 -14.08 -13.75 6.64
C ILE A 194 -13.44 -14.70 5.61
N TRP A 195 -12.13 -14.96 5.70
CA TRP A 195 -11.47 -15.94 4.82
C TRP A 195 -12.10 -17.33 4.93
N ILE A 196 -12.37 -17.80 6.16
CA ILE A 196 -13.07 -19.08 6.38
C ILE A 196 -14.46 -19.06 5.71
N ILE A 197 -15.24 -17.99 5.88
CA ILE A 197 -16.55 -17.86 5.26
C ILE A 197 -16.45 -17.95 3.73
N VAL A 198 -15.48 -17.27 3.11
CA VAL A 198 -15.25 -17.31 1.66
C VAL A 198 -14.88 -18.73 1.20
N ILE A 199 -13.98 -19.41 1.93
CA ILE A 199 -13.57 -20.78 1.62
C ILE A 199 -14.75 -21.74 1.74
N VAL A 200 -15.51 -21.66 2.84
CA VAL A 200 -16.71 -22.50 3.06
C VAL A 200 -17.75 -22.22 1.98
N SER A 201 -17.99 -20.97 1.61
CA SER A 201 -18.88 -20.61 0.51
C SER A 201 -18.45 -21.25 -0.80
N SER A 202 -17.14 -21.23 -1.11
CA SER A 202 -16.61 -21.88 -2.33
C SER A 202 -16.86 -23.38 -2.33
N ILE A 203 -16.74 -24.04 -1.19
CA ILE A 203 -17.02 -25.49 -1.04
C ILE A 203 -18.51 -25.76 -1.21
N LEU A 204 -19.38 -25.00 -0.52
CA LEU A 204 -20.83 -25.19 -0.55
C LEU A 204 -21.42 -24.96 -1.94
N TYR A 205 -20.94 -23.93 -2.65
CA TYR A 205 -21.36 -23.64 -4.03
C TYR A 205 -20.62 -24.46 -5.08
N GLN A 206 -19.68 -25.34 -4.67
CA GLN A 206 -18.81 -26.09 -5.57
C GLN A 206 -18.17 -25.20 -6.67
N SER A 207 -17.74 -24.00 -6.27
CA SER A 207 -17.25 -22.97 -7.18
C SER A 207 -16.03 -22.26 -6.63
N TRP A 208 -15.02 -22.08 -7.46
CA TRP A 208 -13.82 -21.28 -7.13
C TRP A 208 -14.07 -19.78 -7.17
N LEU A 209 -15.20 -19.32 -7.73
CA LEU A 209 -15.46 -17.90 -7.94
C LEU A 209 -15.37 -17.04 -6.67
N PRO A 210 -15.95 -17.42 -5.50
CA PRO A 210 -15.80 -16.61 -4.29
C PRO A 210 -14.33 -16.40 -3.91
N MET A 211 -13.49 -17.42 -4.02
CA MET A 211 -12.06 -17.29 -3.74
C MET A 211 -11.35 -16.45 -4.80
N LEU A 212 -11.65 -16.67 -6.09
CA LEU A 212 -11.03 -15.94 -7.20
C LEU A 212 -11.33 -14.44 -7.16
N TYR A 213 -12.48 -14.04 -6.64
CA TYR A 213 -12.84 -12.62 -6.53
C TYR A 213 -12.39 -11.96 -5.23
N LEU A 214 -12.28 -12.68 -4.11
CA LEU A 214 -12.15 -12.05 -2.80
C LEU A 214 -10.80 -12.28 -2.11
N ILE A 215 -10.20 -13.49 -2.25
CA ILE A 215 -8.97 -13.84 -1.53
C ILE A 215 -7.78 -13.94 -2.48
N LEU A 216 -7.97 -14.68 -3.58
CA LEU A 216 -6.88 -15.03 -4.49
C LEU A 216 -6.36 -13.89 -5.38
N PRO A 217 -7.07 -12.75 -5.59
CA PRO A 217 -6.54 -11.68 -6.43
C PRO A 217 -5.15 -11.20 -6.04
N LYS A 218 -4.86 -11.13 -4.74
CA LYS A 218 -3.51 -10.79 -4.22
C LYS A 218 -2.43 -11.81 -4.55
N PHE A 219 -2.80 -13.04 -4.89
CA PHE A 219 -1.85 -14.09 -5.21
C PHE A 219 -1.60 -14.22 -6.72
N TYR A 220 -2.60 -13.94 -7.56
CA TYR A 220 -2.43 -14.06 -9.01
C TYR A 220 -2.24 -12.71 -9.73
N GLY A 221 -2.59 -11.58 -9.10
CA GLY A 221 -2.55 -10.25 -9.70
C GLY A 221 -1.65 -9.24 -9.00
N ASN A 222 -0.57 -9.68 -8.35
CA ASN A 222 0.25 -8.80 -7.51
C ASN A 222 1.33 -8.01 -8.29
N THR A 223 1.48 -8.23 -9.58
CA THR A 223 2.60 -7.73 -10.38
C THR A 223 2.71 -6.21 -10.36
N LEU A 224 1.60 -5.48 -10.61
CA LEU A 224 1.63 -4.01 -10.62
C LEU A 224 1.94 -3.44 -9.23
N GLN A 225 1.35 -3.98 -8.18
CA GLN A 225 1.63 -3.51 -6.82
C GLN A 225 3.11 -3.70 -6.44
N VAL A 226 3.71 -4.83 -6.82
CA VAL A 226 5.14 -5.08 -6.59
C VAL A 226 6.01 -4.09 -7.36
N LEU A 227 5.67 -3.82 -8.63
CA LEU A 227 6.36 -2.79 -9.44
C LEU A 227 6.25 -1.41 -8.79
N PHE A 228 5.07 -1.02 -8.33
CA PHE A 228 4.87 0.26 -7.65
C PHE A 228 5.68 0.33 -6.35
N GLY A 229 5.67 -0.72 -5.52
CA GLY A 229 6.47 -0.77 -4.30
C GLY A 229 7.97 -0.61 -4.54
N LEU A 230 8.50 -1.15 -5.66
CA LEU A 230 9.91 -0.96 -6.05
C LEU A 230 10.26 0.50 -6.33
N THR A 231 9.31 1.28 -6.81
CA THR A 231 9.58 2.70 -7.11
C THR A 231 9.77 3.53 -5.85
N GLN A 232 9.39 3.04 -4.68
CA GLN A 232 9.41 3.81 -3.43
C GLN A 232 10.81 3.93 -2.84
N HIS A 233 11.42 2.80 -2.45
CA HIS A 233 12.63 2.77 -1.62
C HIS A 233 13.74 1.89 -2.18
N ALA A 234 13.48 1.05 -3.20
CA ALA A 234 14.41 0.02 -3.62
C ALA A 234 15.73 0.61 -4.16
N GLY A 235 16.87 0.13 -3.61
CA GLY A 235 18.22 0.54 -4.04
C GLY A 235 18.60 1.96 -3.65
N LEU A 236 17.92 2.56 -2.67
CA LEU A 236 18.24 3.86 -2.09
C LEU A 236 18.99 3.69 -0.76
N TYR A 237 19.40 4.82 -0.16
CA TYR A 237 20.14 4.82 1.10
C TYR A 237 19.27 4.37 2.28
N GLU A 238 19.86 3.64 3.19
CA GLU A 238 19.27 3.19 4.46
C GLU A 238 19.84 4.00 5.63
N ASP A 239 19.12 4.00 6.77
CA ASP A 239 19.54 4.65 8.03
C ASP A 239 19.82 6.17 7.92
N ILE A 240 19.15 6.86 7.00
CA ILE A 240 19.32 8.30 6.75
C ILE A 240 18.03 9.05 7.03
N LYS A 241 18.09 10.16 7.77
CA LYS A 241 16.95 11.06 8.05
C LYS A 241 16.74 12.12 6.97
N ASP A 242 16.78 11.70 5.72
CA ASP A 242 16.49 12.56 4.58
C ASP A 242 15.75 11.78 3.50
N HIS A 243 14.47 12.05 3.37
CA HIS A 243 13.61 11.34 2.42
C HIS A 243 14.07 11.47 0.96
N ARG A 244 14.83 12.51 0.59
CA ARG A 244 15.36 12.67 -0.77
C ARG A 244 16.36 11.58 -1.15
N TYR A 245 16.98 10.93 -0.17
CA TYR A 245 17.96 9.84 -0.35
C TYR A 245 17.37 8.46 -0.06
N SER A 246 16.34 8.37 0.77
CA SER A 246 15.71 7.09 1.15
C SER A 246 14.38 6.82 0.44
N THR A 247 13.85 7.79 -0.31
CA THR A 247 12.62 7.65 -1.11
C THR A 247 12.84 8.22 -2.51
N ARG A 248 11.91 7.92 -3.42
CA ARG A 248 12.02 8.31 -4.82
C ARG A 248 10.69 8.83 -5.34
N THR A 249 10.71 9.90 -6.13
CA THR A 249 9.61 10.33 -6.99
C THR A 249 9.88 9.86 -8.40
N VAL A 250 8.89 9.21 -9.04
CA VAL A 250 8.95 8.74 -10.42
C VAL A 250 7.76 9.28 -11.21
N TYR A 251 7.88 9.33 -12.54
CA TYR A 251 6.78 9.78 -13.40
C TYR A 251 6.12 8.57 -14.07
N LEU A 252 4.83 8.41 -13.85
CA LEU A 252 4.01 7.36 -14.42
C LEU A 252 3.03 7.91 -15.46
N ASN A 253 2.53 7.05 -16.34
CA ASN A 253 1.43 7.42 -17.20
C ASN A 253 0.13 7.60 -16.38
N PRO A 254 -0.89 8.31 -16.89
CA PRO A 254 -2.09 8.63 -16.13
C PRO A 254 -2.86 7.42 -15.58
N VAL A 255 -2.82 6.25 -16.27
CA VAL A 255 -3.49 5.03 -15.81
C VAL A 255 -2.77 4.44 -14.60
N PHE A 256 -1.45 4.34 -14.65
CA PHE A 256 -0.67 3.81 -13.53
C PHE A 256 -0.62 4.78 -12.36
N SER A 257 -0.52 6.09 -12.61
CA SER A 257 -0.64 7.12 -11.59
C SER A 257 -2.00 7.03 -10.87
N PHE A 258 -3.09 6.86 -11.63
CA PHE A 258 -4.42 6.63 -11.06
C PHE A 258 -4.47 5.37 -10.19
N LEU A 259 -4.00 4.22 -10.69
CA LEU A 259 -4.00 2.96 -9.94
C LEU A 259 -3.12 3.02 -8.68
N TYR A 260 -2.09 3.84 -8.73
CA TYR A 260 -1.15 4.04 -7.62
C TYR A 260 -1.53 5.21 -6.69
N TRP A 261 -2.67 5.87 -6.89
CA TRP A 261 -3.11 7.00 -6.07
C TRP A 261 -2.08 8.12 -5.98
N GLN A 262 -1.38 8.42 -7.07
CA GLN A 262 -0.29 9.39 -7.14
C GLN A 262 0.83 9.15 -6.10
N MET A 263 0.96 7.93 -5.58
CA MET A 263 2.04 7.56 -4.66
C MET A 263 3.41 7.46 -5.34
N GLU A 264 3.50 7.66 -6.65
CA GLU A 264 4.75 7.90 -7.36
C GLU A 264 5.47 9.17 -6.88
N TYR A 265 4.76 10.14 -6.27
CA TYR A 265 5.31 11.32 -5.59
C TYR A 265 5.72 10.97 -4.16
N HIS A 266 6.58 9.98 -4.00
CA HIS A 266 6.82 9.35 -2.70
C HIS A 266 7.73 10.17 -1.78
N ILE A 267 8.65 10.99 -2.34
CA ILE A 267 9.44 11.96 -1.56
C ILE A 267 8.51 12.98 -0.90
N GLU A 268 7.59 13.54 -1.69
CA GLU A 268 6.61 14.53 -1.27
C GLU A 268 5.70 13.96 -0.18
N HIS A 269 5.25 12.71 -0.39
CA HIS A 269 4.41 12.00 0.55
C HIS A 269 5.13 11.75 1.89
N HIS A 270 6.35 11.23 1.89
CA HIS A 270 7.11 11.00 3.13
C HIS A 270 7.44 12.28 3.87
N MET A 271 7.72 13.37 3.13
CA MET A 271 8.03 14.65 3.72
C MET A 271 6.80 15.31 4.37
N TYR A 272 5.63 15.14 3.74
CA TYR A 272 4.35 15.73 4.17
C TYR A 272 3.16 14.75 4.03
N PRO A 273 3.06 13.73 4.86
CA PRO A 273 2.04 12.66 4.73
C PRO A 273 0.60 13.14 4.97
N ASN A 274 0.40 14.41 5.33
CA ASN A 274 -0.93 15.03 5.44
C ASN A 274 -1.44 15.63 4.13
N VAL A 275 -0.60 15.74 3.11
CA VAL A 275 -1.00 16.18 1.77
C VAL A 275 -1.76 15.04 1.09
N PRO A 276 -3.03 15.23 0.70
CA PRO A 276 -3.79 14.19 0.01
C PRO A 276 -3.23 13.91 -1.37
N SER A 277 -3.39 12.67 -1.84
CA SER A 277 -2.83 12.18 -3.10
C SER A 277 -3.12 13.09 -4.29
N HIS A 278 -4.35 13.61 -4.41
CA HIS A 278 -4.75 14.49 -5.51
C HIS A 278 -4.01 15.85 -5.52
N ASN A 279 -3.33 16.22 -4.44
CA ASN A 279 -2.51 17.41 -4.34
C ASN A 279 -1.01 17.12 -4.34
N LEU A 280 -0.57 15.85 -4.29
CA LEU A 280 0.86 15.49 -4.35
C LEU A 280 1.56 16.03 -5.61
N PRO A 281 0.96 15.95 -6.83
CA PRO A 281 1.57 16.57 -8.01
C PRO A 281 1.81 18.08 -7.85
N LEU A 282 0.96 18.79 -7.12
CA LEU A 282 1.11 20.22 -6.87
C LEU A 282 2.22 20.53 -5.85
N SER A 283 2.55 19.59 -4.99
CA SER A 283 3.63 19.77 -4.01
C SER A 283 5.03 19.65 -4.61
N LEU A 284 5.15 19.06 -5.81
CA LEU A 284 6.41 18.86 -6.52
C LEU A 284 7.21 20.17 -6.70
N ILE A 285 6.52 21.26 -7.07
CA ILE A 285 7.15 22.58 -7.28
C ILE A 285 7.77 23.16 -6.00
N HIS A 286 7.29 22.76 -4.82
CA HIS A 286 7.79 23.24 -3.54
C HIS A 286 8.85 22.32 -2.94
N ILE A 287 8.93 21.06 -3.35
CA ILE A 287 9.73 20.02 -2.68
C ILE A 287 10.87 19.54 -3.58
N SER A 288 10.58 19.01 -4.74
CA SER A 288 11.57 18.36 -5.61
C SER A 288 12.13 19.28 -6.69
N GLU A 289 11.31 20.15 -7.29
CA GLU A 289 11.76 21.05 -8.36
C GLU A 289 12.75 22.12 -7.89
N PRO A 290 12.62 22.78 -6.74
CA PRO A 290 13.63 23.72 -6.25
C PRO A 290 15.00 23.08 -6.05
N THR A 291 15.05 21.80 -5.68
CA THR A 291 16.28 21.05 -5.51
C THR A 291 16.94 20.76 -6.86
N ARG A 292 16.15 20.36 -7.87
CA ARG A 292 16.63 20.14 -9.27
C ARG A 292 17.14 21.42 -9.91
N GLN A 293 16.44 22.54 -9.75
CA GLN A 293 16.92 23.83 -10.24
C GLN A 293 18.25 24.26 -9.62
N ALA A 294 18.44 23.99 -8.34
CA ALA A 294 19.73 24.24 -7.68
C ALA A 294 20.84 23.35 -8.25
N GLU A 295 20.58 22.06 -8.48
CA GLU A 295 21.57 21.15 -9.08
C GLU A 295 21.94 21.53 -10.52
N ILE A 296 20.97 21.96 -11.34
CA ILE A 296 21.22 22.43 -12.72
C ILE A 296 22.01 23.74 -12.73
N SER A 297 21.86 24.60 -11.72
CA SER A 297 22.56 25.88 -11.63
C SER A 297 24.01 25.76 -11.19
N TYR A 298 24.45 24.58 -10.72
CA TYR A 298 25.83 24.28 -10.32
C TYR A 298 26.57 23.31 -11.28
N ALA A 299 25.91 22.89 -12.37
CA ALA A 299 26.49 22.09 -13.45
C ALA A 299 26.81 22.96 -14.65
#